data_77aa7ccdcfc4e10a0ab1014631a2b379
#
_entry.id   77aa7ccdcfc4e10a0ab1014631a2b379
#
_cell.length_a   1.000
_cell.length_b   1.000
_cell.length_c   1.000
_cell.angle_alpha   90.00
_cell.angle_beta   90.00
_cell.angle_gamma   90.00
#
_symmetry.space_group_name_H-M   'P 1'
#
loop_
_entity.id
_entity.type
_entity.pdbx_description
1 polymer ?
#
loop_
_entity_poly.entity_id
_entity_poly.type
_entity_poly.pdbx_seq_one_letter_code
_entity_poly.pdbx_strand_id
1 'polypeptide(L)'
;FDEVKDALNEIGFDINQFEEIEDMALGNGGLGRLAACFLDSAATCDIPLNGYGIRYKFGLFKQAIEDGFQKEYADNWTAFGDEWSLRRFEDSVKVKFDDMEVVAVPYDMPIIGYGTENIGTLRLWQSEAVNEFNFELFNNCEYDEAIKEKTEAENISAGLYPNDNTEAGKVLRYRQQYFFTSASIQDLLKKYKAEYGNDFSKLVELNSIQLNDTHPVVAIPEFISIMTTENNVSFDEAFK
;
A
#
# COMPACT_ATOMS: atom_id res chain seq x y z
N PHE A 1 -12.51 0.50 -27.12
CA PHE A 1 -12.88 -0.88 -26.78
C PHE A 1 -13.02 -1.74 -28.07
N ASP A 2 -13.81 -1.30 -29.05
CA ASP A 2 -14.10 -2.08 -30.29
C ASP A 2 -12.82 -2.38 -31.10
N GLU A 3 -11.92 -1.40 -31.27
CA GLU A 3 -10.62 -1.59 -31.93
C GLU A 3 -9.76 -2.67 -31.27
N VAL A 4 -9.73 -2.69 -29.94
CA VAL A 4 -8.98 -3.71 -29.18
C VAL A 4 -9.63 -5.07 -29.32
N LYS A 5 -10.95 -5.13 -29.25
CA LYS A 5 -11.73 -6.35 -29.46
C LYS A 5 -11.49 -6.95 -30.85
N ASP A 6 -11.52 -6.11 -31.87
CA ASP A 6 -11.30 -6.54 -33.25
C ASP A 6 -9.87 -7.07 -33.44
N ALA A 7 -8.87 -6.37 -32.93
CA ALA A 7 -7.47 -6.81 -32.96
C ALA A 7 -7.24 -8.14 -32.23
N LEU A 8 -7.89 -8.36 -31.09
CA LEU A 8 -7.83 -9.62 -30.36
C LEU A 8 -8.49 -10.76 -31.13
N ASN A 9 -9.65 -10.51 -31.75
CA ASN A 9 -10.32 -11.48 -32.57
C ASN A 9 -9.48 -11.91 -33.79
N GLU A 10 -8.74 -11.01 -34.42
CA GLU A 10 -7.83 -11.31 -35.54
C GLU A 10 -6.73 -12.33 -35.15
N ILE A 11 -6.29 -12.32 -33.91
CA ILE A 11 -5.31 -13.30 -33.38
C ILE A 11 -5.95 -14.52 -32.72
N GLY A 12 -7.30 -14.64 -32.80
CA GLY A 12 -8.06 -15.77 -32.28
C GLY A 12 -8.28 -15.74 -30.76
N PHE A 13 -8.21 -14.56 -30.14
CA PHE A 13 -8.44 -14.36 -28.71
C PHE A 13 -9.80 -13.71 -28.46
N ASP A 14 -10.62 -14.30 -27.58
CA ASP A 14 -11.89 -13.72 -27.16
C ASP A 14 -11.68 -12.77 -25.98
N ILE A 15 -12.04 -11.50 -26.15
CA ILE A 15 -11.93 -10.47 -25.11
C ILE A 15 -12.68 -10.84 -23.82
N ASN A 16 -13.75 -11.64 -23.91
CA ASN A 16 -14.50 -12.08 -22.72
C ASN A 16 -13.68 -12.97 -21.81
N GLN A 17 -12.55 -13.55 -22.26
CA GLN A 17 -11.64 -14.31 -21.41
C GLN A 17 -10.98 -13.44 -20.34
N PHE A 18 -10.92 -12.12 -20.51
CA PHE A 18 -10.46 -11.20 -19.48
C PHE A 18 -11.38 -11.17 -18.25
N GLU A 19 -12.66 -11.50 -18.40
CA GLU A 19 -13.60 -11.58 -17.28
C GLU A 19 -13.31 -12.75 -16.33
N GLU A 20 -12.52 -13.75 -16.79
CA GLU A 20 -12.09 -14.90 -16.01
C GLU A 20 -10.81 -14.63 -15.20
N ILE A 21 -10.14 -13.49 -15.44
CA ILE A 21 -8.94 -13.11 -14.68
C ILE A 21 -9.36 -12.65 -13.30
N GLU A 22 -8.84 -13.33 -12.29
CA GLU A 22 -9.12 -12.98 -10.89
C GLU A 22 -8.48 -11.64 -10.52
N ASP A 23 -9.25 -10.78 -9.87
CA ASP A 23 -8.76 -9.54 -9.28
C ASP A 23 -7.81 -9.82 -8.11
N MET A 24 -6.80 -8.95 -7.93
CA MET A 24 -5.95 -9.01 -6.75
C MET A 24 -6.75 -8.70 -5.48
N ALA A 25 -6.71 -9.60 -4.50
CA ALA A 25 -7.45 -9.47 -3.25
C ALA A 25 -6.62 -8.78 -2.16
N LEU A 26 -6.39 -7.47 -2.28
CA LEU A 26 -5.59 -6.66 -1.34
C LEU A 26 -6.42 -6.02 -0.21
N GLY A 27 -7.71 -6.30 -0.15
CA GLY A 27 -8.61 -5.88 0.91
C GLY A 27 -9.53 -7.03 1.33
N ASN A 28 -10.17 -6.90 2.49
CA ASN A 28 -11.06 -7.93 3.02
C ASN A 28 -12.46 -7.37 3.26
N GLY A 29 -13.45 -8.14 2.87
CA GLY A 29 -14.87 -7.92 3.14
C GLY A 29 -15.37 -6.53 2.73
N GLY A 30 -16.31 -6.00 3.52
CA GLY A 30 -16.98 -4.73 3.26
C GLY A 30 -16.05 -3.52 3.28
N LEU A 31 -15.06 -3.49 4.18
CA LEU A 31 -14.11 -2.37 4.28
C LEU A 31 -13.27 -2.23 3.01
N GLY A 32 -12.72 -3.32 2.51
CA GLY A 32 -11.91 -3.31 1.29
C GLY A 32 -12.74 -2.94 0.06
N ARG A 33 -13.93 -3.52 -0.10
CA ARG A 33 -14.82 -3.21 -1.22
C ARG A 33 -15.34 -1.77 -1.16
N LEU A 34 -15.66 -1.25 0.02
CA LEU A 34 -16.14 0.12 0.20
C LEU A 34 -15.06 1.13 -0.23
N ALA A 35 -13.80 0.92 0.18
CA ALA A 35 -12.69 1.77 -0.24
C ALA A 35 -12.52 1.77 -1.77
N ALA A 36 -12.56 0.61 -2.41
CA ALA A 36 -12.51 0.48 -3.87
C ALA A 36 -13.64 1.23 -4.56
N CYS A 37 -14.90 1.07 -4.08
CA CYS A 37 -16.06 1.77 -4.63
C CYS A 37 -15.97 3.29 -4.46
N PHE A 38 -15.44 3.78 -3.35
CA PHE A 38 -15.27 5.22 -3.16
C PHE A 38 -14.21 5.81 -4.11
N LEU A 39 -13.10 5.13 -4.32
CA LEU A 39 -12.07 5.57 -5.27
C LEU A 39 -12.62 5.63 -6.70
N ASP A 40 -13.32 4.58 -7.13
CA ASP A 40 -13.96 4.50 -8.43
C ASP A 40 -15.03 5.59 -8.62
N SER A 41 -15.90 5.78 -7.63
CA SER A 41 -16.91 6.82 -7.64
C SER A 41 -16.31 8.23 -7.65
N ALA A 42 -15.26 8.47 -6.88
CA ALA A 42 -14.57 9.75 -6.83
C ALA A 42 -13.95 10.11 -8.19
N ALA A 43 -13.26 9.16 -8.83
CA ALA A 43 -12.72 9.34 -10.17
C ALA A 43 -13.83 9.62 -11.19
N THR A 44 -14.97 8.92 -11.09
CA THR A 44 -16.14 9.11 -11.96
C THR A 44 -16.80 10.47 -11.78
N CYS A 45 -16.84 10.98 -10.53
CA CYS A 45 -17.50 12.24 -10.19
C CYS A 45 -16.56 13.47 -10.18
N ASP A 46 -15.32 13.32 -10.65
CA ASP A 46 -14.29 14.38 -10.63
C ASP A 46 -14.00 14.94 -9.23
N ILE A 47 -13.95 14.04 -8.25
CA ILE A 47 -13.60 14.36 -6.87
C ILE A 47 -12.11 14.01 -6.65
N PRO A 48 -11.27 14.97 -6.21
CA PRO A 48 -9.85 14.72 -5.98
C PRO A 48 -9.64 13.84 -4.74
N LEU A 49 -9.65 12.53 -4.94
CA LEU A 49 -9.43 11.52 -3.89
C LEU A 49 -8.27 10.61 -4.27
N ASN A 50 -7.30 10.50 -3.36
CA ASN A 50 -6.21 9.53 -3.44
C ASN A 50 -6.37 8.48 -2.36
N GLY A 51 -6.18 7.20 -2.71
CA GLY A 51 -6.13 6.10 -1.77
C GLY A 51 -4.71 5.80 -1.33
N TYR A 52 -4.56 5.37 -0.08
CA TYR A 52 -3.30 4.88 0.47
C TYR A 52 -3.51 3.54 1.16
N GLY A 53 -2.58 2.61 0.99
CA GLY A 53 -2.65 1.30 1.62
C GLY A 53 -1.33 0.53 1.53
N ILE A 54 -1.37 -0.76 1.85
CA ILE A 54 -0.22 -1.66 1.75
C ILE A 54 -0.34 -2.48 0.46
N ARG A 55 0.76 -2.57 -0.27
CA ARG A 55 0.92 -3.51 -1.38
C ARG A 55 1.30 -4.88 -0.83
N TYR A 56 0.30 -5.66 -0.47
CA TYR A 56 0.55 -7.01 0.04
C TYR A 56 1.12 -7.91 -1.06
N LYS A 57 2.21 -8.62 -0.74
CA LYS A 57 2.87 -9.57 -1.64
C LYS A 57 1.95 -10.73 -1.99
N PHE A 58 1.17 -11.19 -1.01
CA PHE A 58 0.17 -12.21 -1.18
C PHE A 58 -1.22 -11.62 -0.95
N GLY A 59 -2.15 -11.88 -1.85
CA GLY A 59 -3.55 -11.56 -1.66
C GLY A 59 -4.16 -12.30 -0.47
N LEU A 60 -5.45 -12.11 -0.23
CA LEU A 60 -6.13 -12.70 0.93
C LEU A 60 -5.88 -14.22 0.99
N PHE A 61 -6.26 -14.97 -0.02
CA PHE A 61 -5.89 -16.36 -0.35
C PHE A 61 -6.61 -16.80 -1.63
N LYS A 62 -6.08 -17.84 -2.29
CA LYS A 62 -6.82 -18.59 -3.29
C LYS A 62 -7.65 -19.66 -2.63
N GLN A 63 -8.95 -19.71 -2.97
CA GLN A 63 -9.86 -20.71 -2.46
C GLN A 63 -9.89 -21.93 -3.38
N ALA A 64 -9.76 -23.13 -2.80
CA ALA A 64 -10.06 -24.39 -3.46
C ALA A 64 -11.06 -25.21 -2.63
N ILE A 65 -11.74 -26.14 -3.27
CA ILE A 65 -12.61 -27.10 -2.58
C ILE A 65 -11.98 -28.50 -2.78
N GLU A 66 -11.55 -29.08 -1.69
CA GLU A 66 -10.99 -30.45 -1.67
C GLU A 66 -11.77 -31.30 -0.66
N ASP A 67 -12.16 -32.48 -1.09
CA ASP A 67 -12.97 -33.42 -0.28
C ASP A 67 -14.24 -32.80 0.32
N GLY A 68 -14.81 -31.78 -0.35
CA GLY A 68 -16.00 -31.05 0.10
C GLY A 68 -15.74 -29.93 1.12
N PHE A 69 -14.49 -29.63 1.42
CA PHE A 69 -14.07 -28.57 2.35
C PHE A 69 -13.26 -27.50 1.64
N GLN A 70 -13.38 -26.25 2.13
CA GLN A 70 -12.53 -25.15 1.68
C GLN A 70 -11.08 -25.41 2.08
N LYS A 71 -10.19 -25.14 1.12
CA LYS A 71 -8.76 -24.99 1.37
C LYS A 71 -8.26 -23.66 0.86
N GLU A 72 -7.35 -23.05 1.63
CA GLU A 72 -6.71 -21.79 1.32
C GLU A 72 -5.28 -22.04 0.82
N TYR A 73 -4.94 -21.39 -0.29
CA TYR A 73 -3.59 -21.39 -0.86
C TYR A 73 -3.07 -19.96 -0.96
N ALA A 74 -1.75 -19.80 -0.96
CA ALA A 74 -1.14 -18.48 -1.14
C ALA A 74 -1.53 -17.89 -2.51
N ASP A 75 -2.07 -16.68 -2.49
CA ASP A 75 -2.38 -15.93 -3.69
C ASP A 75 -1.18 -15.04 -4.07
N ASN A 76 -0.24 -15.62 -4.82
CA ASN A 76 0.89 -14.88 -5.38
C ASN A 76 0.46 -14.17 -6.67
N TRP A 77 -0.33 -13.11 -6.53
CA TRP A 77 -0.90 -12.35 -7.64
C TRP A 77 0.14 -11.66 -8.52
N THR A 78 1.36 -11.43 -7.99
CA THR A 78 2.48 -10.81 -8.72
C THR A 78 3.40 -11.83 -9.42
N ALA A 79 3.07 -13.12 -9.41
CA ALA A 79 3.93 -14.17 -9.95
C ALA A 79 4.30 -13.98 -11.43
N PHE A 80 3.43 -13.34 -12.20
CA PHE A 80 3.61 -13.06 -13.63
C PHE A 80 3.86 -11.58 -13.93
N GLY A 81 4.11 -10.77 -12.93
CA GLY A 81 4.27 -9.33 -13.02
C GLY A 81 3.05 -8.58 -12.48
N ASP A 82 3.14 -7.26 -12.51
CA ASP A 82 2.06 -6.35 -12.11
C ASP A 82 1.95 -5.24 -13.15
N GLU A 83 1.02 -5.43 -14.08
CA GLU A 83 0.78 -4.52 -15.20
C GLU A 83 -0.03 -3.27 -14.80
N TRP A 84 -0.61 -3.28 -13.59
CA TRP A 84 -1.58 -2.28 -13.16
C TRP A 84 -0.97 -1.19 -12.30
N SER A 85 0.20 -1.39 -11.73
CA SER A 85 0.84 -0.39 -10.88
C SER A 85 2.22 0.02 -11.35
N LEU A 86 2.53 1.30 -11.16
CA LEU A 86 3.81 1.91 -11.48
C LEU A 86 4.63 2.09 -10.21
N ARG A 87 5.78 1.43 -10.13
CA ARG A 87 6.75 1.63 -9.05
C ARG A 87 7.35 3.03 -9.11
N ARG A 88 7.21 3.80 -8.02
CA ARG A 88 7.69 5.18 -7.90
C ARG A 88 8.82 5.26 -6.87
N PHE A 89 9.96 4.67 -7.19
CA PHE A 89 11.08 4.58 -6.25
C PHE A 89 11.57 5.96 -5.78
N GLU A 90 11.50 6.97 -6.62
CA GLU A 90 11.86 8.36 -6.34
C GLU A 90 11.00 9.01 -5.23
N ASP A 91 9.83 8.46 -4.97
CA ASP A 91 8.92 8.90 -3.91
C ASP A 91 9.04 8.07 -2.63
N SER A 92 9.99 7.14 -2.58
CA SER A 92 10.21 6.30 -1.39
C SER A 92 10.51 7.15 -0.17
N VAL A 93 10.04 6.67 0.98
CA VAL A 93 10.29 7.27 2.28
C VAL A 93 10.79 6.21 3.25
N LYS A 94 11.50 6.64 4.30
CA LYS A 94 11.96 5.76 5.36
C LYS A 94 10.95 5.73 6.50
N VAL A 95 10.66 4.53 6.99
CA VAL A 95 9.84 4.34 8.19
C VAL A 95 10.72 3.69 9.26
N LYS A 96 10.81 4.37 10.42
CA LYS A 96 11.62 3.94 11.56
C LYS A 96 10.74 3.31 12.61
N PHE A 97 11.13 2.11 13.02
CA PHE A 97 10.65 1.45 14.22
C PHE A 97 11.72 1.56 15.31
N ASP A 98 11.42 1.13 16.51
CA ASP A 98 12.38 1.15 17.63
C ASP A 98 13.60 0.24 17.38
N ASP A 99 13.38 -0.87 16.69
CA ASP A 99 14.35 -1.93 16.45
C ASP A 99 14.79 -2.10 14.99
N MET A 100 14.17 -1.40 14.04
CA MET A 100 14.50 -1.50 12.62
C MET A 100 14.08 -0.25 11.82
N GLU A 101 14.68 -0.08 10.64
CA GLU A 101 14.28 0.91 9.65
C GLU A 101 14.00 0.20 8.33
N VAL A 102 12.94 0.61 7.64
CA VAL A 102 12.58 0.09 6.33
C VAL A 102 12.37 1.22 5.33
N VAL A 103 12.44 0.87 4.05
CA VAL A 103 12.08 1.77 2.95
C VAL A 103 10.66 1.45 2.51
N ALA A 104 9.76 2.40 2.62
CA ALA A 104 8.44 2.32 2.04
C ALA A 104 8.50 2.78 0.59
N VAL A 105 8.34 1.84 -0.34
CA VAL A 105 8.37 2.08 -1.79
C VAL A 105 6.95 2.13 -2.31
N PRO A 106 6.51 3.26 -2.89
CA PRO A 106 5.15 3.38 -3.40
C PRO A 106 5.00 2.78 -4.79
N TYR A 107 3.84 2.18 -5.01
CA TYR A 107 3.32 1.74 -6.29
C TYR A 107 1.99 2.44 -6.55
N ASP A 108 1.91 3.20 -7.63
CA ASP A 108 0.72 3.95 -8.01
C ASP A 108 -0.12 3.15 -8.99
N MET A 109 -1.35 2.85 -8.60
CA MET A 109 -2.35 2.20 -9.43
C MET A 109 -3.36 3.25 -9.90
N PRO A 110 -3.55 3.43 -11.22
CA PRO A 110 -4.53 4.36 -11.74
C PRO A 110 -5.95 3.82 -11.51
N ILE A 111 -6.82 4.68 -11.01
CA ILE A 111 -8.26 4.41 -10.86
C ILE A 111 -9.00 5.20 -11.92
N ILE A 112 -9.50 4.51 -12.94
CA ILE A 112 -10.11 5.12 -14.12
C ILE A 112 -11.58 5.39 -13.85
N GLY A 113 -12.03 6.63 -14.01
CA GLY A 113 -13.43 7.01 -13.87
C GLY A 113 -14.32 6.47 -15.01
N TYR A 114 -15.55 6.11 -14.70
CA TYR A 114 -16.49 5.61 -15.67
C TYR A 114 -17.05 6.72 -16.56
N GLY A 115 -16.87 6.61 -17.87
CA GLY A 115 -17.40 7.58 -18.85
C GLY A 115 -16.79 8.98 -18.73
N THR A 116 -15.60 9.12 -18.16
CA THR A 116 -14.88 10.38 -17.98
C THR A 116 -13.40 10.20 -18.31
N GLU A 117 -12.65 11.28 -18.45
CA GLU A 117 -11.19 11.29 -18.61
C GLU A 117 -10.43 11.35 -17.28
N ASN A 118 -11.15 11.39 -16.15
CA ASN A 118 -10.56 11.51 -14.84
C ASN A 118 -9.90 10.21 -14.39
N ILE A 119 -8.73 10.34 -13.77
CA ILE A 119 -7.95 9.22 -13.23
C ILE A 119 -7.56 9.56 -11.80
N GLY A 120 -8.08 8.79 -10.84
CA GLY A 120 -7.63 8.81 -9.46
C GLY A 120 -6.36 8.00 -9.24
N THR A 121 -5.79 8.05 -8.05
CA THR A 121 -4.59 7.29 -7.68
C THR A 121 -4.83 6.49 -6.43
N LEU A 122 -4.51 5.18 -6.49
CA LEU A 122 -4.32 4.33 -5.33
C LEU A 122 -2.83 4.08 -5.15
N ARG A 123 -2.22 4.68 -4.12
CA ARG A 123 -0.80 4.50 -3.76
C ARG A 123 -0.66 3.39 -2.72
N LEU A 124 -0.03 2.30 -3.11
CA LEU A 124 0.20 1.15 -2.25
C LEU A 124 1.68 1.07 -1.86
N TRP A 125 1.95 0.95 -0.56
CA TRP A 125 3.29 0.90 -0.01
C TRP A 125 3.81 -0.52 0.12
N GLN A 126 4.97 -0.81 -0.46
CA GLN A 126 5.73 -2.03 -0.27
C GLN A 126 6.89 -1.78 0.69
N SER A 127 7.07 -2.64 1.66
CA SER A 127 8.18 -2.55 2.61
C SER A 127 9.41 -3.28 2.03
N GLU A 128 10.52 -2.56 1.96
CA GLU A 128 11.81 -3.08 1.49
C GLU A 128 12.89 -2.80 2.55
N ALA A 129 13.91 -3.65 2.61
CA ALA A 129 15.03 -3.45 3.52
C ALA A 129 15.91 -2.28 3.08
N VAL A 130 16.57 -1.62 4.05
CA VAL A 130 17.63 -0.65 3.75
C VAL A 130 18.84 -1.37 3.15
N ASN A 131 19.18 -2.56 3.70
CA ASN A 131 20.23 -3.43 3.18
C ASN A 131 19.61 -4.79 2.81
N GLU A 132 19.48 -5.07 1.53
CA GLU A 132 18.81 -6.30 1.09
C GLU A 132 19.67 -7.55 1.24
N PHE A 133 21.00 -7.41 1.27
CA PHE A 133 21.90 -8.55 1.21
C PHE A 133 23.27 -8.22 1.83
N ASN A 134 23.72 -9.07 2.76
CA ASN A 134 25.04 -8.96 3.36
C ASN A 134 26.02 -9.96 2.74
N PHE A 135 26.91 -9.47 1.87
CA PHE A 135 27.90 -10.29 1.15
C PHE A 135 28.91 -10.97 2.07
N GLU A 136 29.30 -10.33 3.19
CA GLU A 136 30.26 -10.91 4.13
C GLU A 136 29.67 -12.14 4.82
N LEU A 137 28.47 -12.04 5.36
CA LEU A 137 27.76 -13.17 5.95
C LEU A 137 27.51 -14.29 4.94
N PHE A 138 27.14 -13.93 3.72
CA PHE A 138 26.93 -14.92 2.67
C PHE A 138 28.23 -15.69 2.32
N ASN A 139 29.36 -14.98 2.23
CA ASN A 139 30.68 -15.60 1.99
C ASN A 139 31.14 -16.50 3.14
N ASN A 140 30.66 -16.20 4.37
CA ASN A 140 30.91 -17.02 5.56
C ASN A 140 29.95 -18.21 5.67
N CYS A 141 29.10 -18.47 4.66
CA CYS A 141 28.07 -19.50 4.67
C CYS A 141 26.93 -19.30 5.68
N GLU A 142 26.75 -18.08 6.16
CA GLU A 142 25.67 -17.66 7.07
C GLU A 142 24.48 -17.13 6.23
N TYR A 143 23.90 -18.00 5.40
CA TYR A 143 22.96 -17.61 4.35
C TYR A 143 21.66 -16.97 4.90
N ASP A 144 21.12 -17.50 5.98
CA ASP A 144 19.89 -16.98 6.60
C ASP A 144 20.11 -15.60 7.21
N GLU A 145 21.23 -15.39 7.90
CA GLU A 145 21.58 -14.07 8.47
C GLU A 145 21.90 -13.07 7.34
N ALA A 146 22.45 -13.51 6.21
CA ALA A 146 22.75 -12.64 5.07
C ALA A 146 21.52 -11.96 4.45
N ILE A 147 20.32 -12.56 4.61
CA ILE A 147 19.04 -12.05 4.08
C ILE A 147 18.03 -11.69 5.18
N LYS A 148 18.44 -11.71 6.43
CA LYS A 148 17.54 -11.51 7.58
C LYS A 148 16.83 -10.17 7.55
N GLU A 149 17.58 -9.07 7.39
CA GLU A 149 17.02 -7.72 7.31
C GLU A 149 15.98 -7.61 6.20
N LYS A 150 16.27 -8.20 5.03
CA LYS A 150 15.33 -8.28 3.91
C LYS A 150 14.06 -9.01 4.30
N THR A 151 14.19 -10.18 4.91
CA THR A 151 13.04 -10.99 5.31
C THR A 151 12.17 -10.29 6.35
N GLU A 152 12.78 -9.65 7.34
CA GLU A 152 12.07 -8.90 8.38
C GLU A 152 11.32 -7.69 7.79
N ALA A 153 11.93 -6.96 6.87
CA ALA A 153 11.31 -5.84 6.20
C ALA A 153 10.13 -6.29 5.30
N GLU A 154 10.35 -7.31 4.46
CA GLU A 154 9.32 -7.83 3.56
C GLU A 154 8.11 -8.40 4.30
N ASN A 155 8.29 -8.96 5.50
CA ASN A 155 7.19 -9.48 6.32
C ASN A 155 6.13 -8.43 6.66
N ILE A 156 6.50 -7.14 6.74
CA ILE A 156 5.56 -6.05 7.02
C ILE A 156 4.48 -5.95 5.92
N SER A 157 4.86 -6.15 4.66
CA SER A 157 3.92 -6.12 3.53
C SER A 157 3.66 -7.51 2.91
N ALA A 158 3.96 -8.60 3.62
CA ALA A 158 3.82 -9.95 3.05
C ALA A 158 2.36 -10.37 2.89
N GLY A 159 1.54 -10.20 3.92
CA GLY A 159 0.17 -10.70 3.91
C GLY A 159 -0.81 -9.84 4.69
N LEU A 160 -2.07 -9.89 4.24
CA LEU A 160 -3.19 -9.21 4.87
C LEU A 160 -3.64 -9.96 6.13
N TYR A 161 -3.90 -9.24 7.21
CA TYR A 161 -4.42 -9.76 8.48
C TYR A 161 -3.63 -10.93 9.07
N PRO A 162 -2.37 -10.72 9.50
CA PRO A 162 -1.65 -11.75 10.24
C PRO A 162 -2.40 -12.12 11.52
N ASN A 163 -2.28 -13.39 11.92
CA ASN A 163 -2.88 -13.88 13.16
C ASN A 163 -2.28 -13.15 14.37
N ASP A 164 -3.13 -12.55 15.21
CA ASP A 164 -2.75 -11.76 16.39
C ASP A 164 -2.98 -12.48 17.73
N ASN A 165 -3.13 -13.80 17.72
CA ASN A 165 -3.22 -14.60 18.95
C ASN A 165 -1.90 -14.66 19.74
N THR A 166 -0.79 -14.26 19.12
CA THR A 166 0.54 -14.21 19.74
C THR A 166 1.07 -12.77 19.78
N GLU A 167 2.03 -12.50 20.67
CA GLU A 167 2.67 -11.19 20.72
C GLU A 167 3.37 -10.83 19.39
N ALA A 168 4.03 -11.80 18.75
CA ALA A 168 4.65 -11.58 17.44
C ALA A 168 3.63 -11.15 16.38
N GLY A 169 2.45 -11.77 16.37
CA GLY A 169 1.38 -11.40 15.45
C GLY A 169 0.80 -10.01 15.72
N LYS A 170 0.63 -9.65 17.00
CA LYS A 170 0.20 -8.29 17.39
C LYS A 170 1.23 -7.24 16.98
N VAL A 171 2.51 -7.50 17.21
CA VAL A 171 3.60 -6.61 16.79
C VAL A 171 3.59 -6.43 15.28
N LEU A 172 3.46 -7.52 14.50
CA LEU A 172 3.39 -7.43 13.05
C LEU A 172 2.21 -6.60 12.58
N ARG A 173 1.00 -6.81 13.13
CA ARG A 173 -0.18 -5.99 12.81
C ARG A 173 0.04 -4.52 13.14
N TYR A 174 0.64 -4.21 14.28
CA TYR A 174 0.97 -2.84 14.65
C TYR A 174 2.01 -2.23 13.69
N ARG A 175 3.05 -3.01 13.31
CA ARG A 175 4.03 -2.57 12.31
C ARG A 175 3.39 -2.25 10.97
N GLN A 176 2.45 -3.07 10.50
CA GLN A 176 1.70 -2.81 9.28
C GLN A 176 0.92 -1.49 9.36
N GLN A 177 0.20 -1.27 10.46
CA GLN A 177 -0.58 -0.05 10.68
C GLN A 177 0.31 1.19 10.71
N TYR A 178 1.39 1.15 11.47
CA TYR A 178 2.34 2.26 11.57
C TYR A 178 3.06 2.49 10.24
N PHE A 179 3.50 1.44 9.57
CA PHE A 179 4.22 1.52 8.30
C PHE A 179 3.49 2.34 7.25
N PHE A 180 2.25 1.94 6.93
CA PHE A 180 1.56 2.64 5.84
C PHE A 180 1.03 4.02 6.24
N THR A 181 0.70 4.24 7.51
CA THR A 181 0.26 5.57 7.98
C THR A 181 1.42 6.55 8.01
N SER A 182 2.58 6.16 8.53
CA SER A 182 3.78 7.00 8.52
C SER A 182 4.21 7.34 7.10
N ALA A 183 4.30 6.35 6.22
CA ALA A 183 4.64 6.57 4.82
C ALA A 183 3.66 7.52 4.11
N SER A 184 2.35 7.36 4.36
CA SER A 184 1.31 8.18 3.73
C SER A 184 1.33 9.64 4.23
N ILE A 185 1.57 9.85 5.52
CA ILE A 185 1.70 11.21 6.09
C ILE A 185 2.95 11.89 5.56
N GLN A 186 4.09 11.19 5.50
CA GLN A 186 5.32 11.73 4.93
C GLN A 186 5.12 12.13 3.47
N ASP A 187 4.43 11.33 2.66
CA ASP A 187 4.12 11.62 1.26
C ASP A 187 3.21 12.86 1.12
N LEU A 188 2.15 12.93 1.93
CA LEU A 188 1.25 14.09 1.98
C LEU A 188 2.02 15.37 2.31
N LEU A 189 2.82 15.35 3.37
CA LEU A 189 3.60 16.51 3.79
C LEU A 189 4.70 16.88 2.78
N LYS A 190 5.34 15.89 2.13
CA LYS A 190 6.30 16.12 1.04
C LYS A 190 5.66 16.85 -0.13
N LYS A 191 4.48 16.40 -0.56
CA LYS A 191 3.70 17.05 -1.63
C LYS A 191 3.26 18.46 -1.25
N TYR A 192 2.71 18.62 -0.05
CA TYR A 192 2.31 19.91 0.47
C TYR A 192 3.47 20.92 0.51
N LYS A 193 4.61 20.49 1.06
CA LYS A 193 5.81 21.32 1.15
C LYS A 193 6.38 21.72 -0.21
N ALA A 194 6.27 20.87 -1.22
CA ALA A 194 6.73 21.17 -2.56
C ALA A 194 6.00 22.39 -3.17
N GLU A 195 4.74 22.60 -2.78
CA GLU A 195 3.90 23.70 -3.28
C GLU A 195 3.87 24.91 -2.34
N TYR A 196 3.77 24.68 -1.02
CA TYR A 196 3.54 25.72 0.00
C TYR A 196 4.74 25.96 0.93
N GLY A 197 5.84 25.21 0.76
CA GLY A 197 7.00 25.30 1.65
C GLY A 197 6.66 24.84 3.08
N ASN A 198 7.20 25.55 4.06
CA ASN A 198 6.96 25.26 5.48
C ASN A 198 5.82 26.09 6.10
N ASP A 199 4.97 26.69 5.29
CA ASP A 199 3.76 27.36 5.76
C ASP A 199 2.59 26.38 5.83
N PHE A 200 2.31 25.85 7.01
CA PHE A 200 1.25 24.87 7.23
C PHE A 200 -0.14 25.48 7.48
N SER A 201 -0.29 26.80 7.40
CA SER A 201 -1.56 27.50 7.67
C SER A 201 -2.74 27.03 6.83
N LYS A 202 -2.47 26.53 5.61
CA LYS A 202 -3.48 26.01 4.68
C LYS A 202 -3.59 24.48 4.65
N LEU A 203 -2.79 23.77 5.45
CA LEU A 203 -2.73 22.32 5.37
C LEU A 203 -4.11 21.67 5.58
N VAL A 204 -4.83 22.10 6.61
CA VAL A 204 -6.14 21.56 6.96
C VAL A 204 -7.24 22.00 5.99
N GLU A 205 -7.12 23.21 5.44
CA GLU A 205 -8.08 23.72 4.44
C GLU A 205 -7.99 22.93 3.11
N LEU A 206 -6.77 22.57 2.73
CA LEU A 206 -6.49 21.91 1.43
C LEU A 206 -6.52 20.39 1.50
N ASN A 207 -6.47 19.79 2.68
CA ASN A 207 -6.39 18.34 2.84
C ASN A 207 -7.43 17.84 3.85
N SER A 208 -8.15 16.79 3.46
CA SER A 208 -9.04 16.05 4.34
C SER A 208 -8.63 14.59 4.34
N ILE A 209 -8.45 14.00 5.52
CA ILE A 209 -7.98 12.62 5.67
C ILE A 209 -9.14 11.79 6.22
N GLN A 210 -9.56 10.77 5.45
CA GLN A 210 -10.51 9.77 5.89
C GLN A 210 -9.77 8.51 6.32
N LEU A 211 -9.93 8.14 7.58
CA LEU A 211 -9.40 6.90 8.13
C LEU A 211 -10.42 5.77 7.92
N ASN A 212 -9.99 4.70 7.23
CA ASN A 212 -10.85 3.55 6.99
C ASN A 212 -10.68 2.54 8.14
N ASP A 213 -11.67 2.48 9.04
CA ASP A 213 -11.65 1.75 10.30
C ASP A 213 -10.64 2.34 11.34
N THR A 214 -10.34 1.55 12.36
CA THR A 214 -9.42 1.90 13.45
C THR A 214 -7.96 1.58 13.14
N HIS A 215 -7.69 0.77 12.12
CA HIS A 215 -6.33 0.38 11.75
C HIS A 215 -5.39 1.57 11.50
N PRO A 216 -5.80 2.63 10.78
CA PRO A 216 -4.95 3.80 10.53
C PRO A 216 -5.01 4.86 11.63
N VAL A 217 -5.61 4.62 12.79
CA VAL A 217 -5.74 5.64 13.87
C VAL A 217 -4.38 6.13 14.39
N VAL A 218 -3.34 5.30 14.26
CA VAL A 218 -1.95 5.69 14.59
C VAL A 218 -1.44 6.85 13.72
N ALA A 219 -2.15 7.21 12.66
CA ALA A 219 -1.87 8.42 11.87
C ALA A 219 -1.94 9.70 12.72
N ILE A 220 -2.80 9.75 13.73
CA ILE A 220 -2.96 10.93 14.59
C ILE A 220 -1.68 11.22 15.38
N PRO A 221 -1.18 10.31 16.24
CA PRO A 221 0.07 10.54 16.95
C PRO A 221 1.28 10.66 16.00
N GLU A 222 1.32 9.95 14.90
CA GLU A 222 2.41 10.05 13.93
C GLU A 222 2.43 11.43 13.26
N PHE A 223 1.30 11.96 12.84
CA PHE A 223 1.21 13.31 12.29
C PHE A 223 1.72 14.35 13.29
N ILE A 224 1.27 14.30 14.55
CA ILE A 224 1.73 15.19 15.60
C ILE A 224 3.24 15.06 15.82
N SER A 225 3.76 13.84 15.83
CA SER A 225 5.19 13.56 15.97
C SER A 225 6.01 14.20 14.86
N ILE A 226 5.64 13.97 13.60
CA ILE A 226 6.35 14.54 12.43
C ILE A 226 6.25 16.08 12.44
N MET A 227 5.09 16.65 12.76
CA MET A 227 4.93 18.09 12.80
C MET A 227 5.78 18.74 13.89
N THR A 228 5.86 18.12 15.06
CA THR A 228 6.61 18.67 16.19
C THR A 228 8.12 18.44 16.09
N THR A 229 8.56 17.26 15.63
CA THR A 229 9.98 16.87 15.62
C THR A 229 10.73 17.33 14.38
N GLU A 230 10.06 17.34 13.23
CA GLU A 230 10.70 17.61 11.94
C GLU A 230 10.31 18.97 11.34
N ASN A 231 9.15 19.52 11.74
CA ASN A 231 8.61 20.73 11.14
C ASN A 231 8.55 21.93 12.09
N ASN A 232 9.03 21.78 13.33
CA ASN A 232 9.06 22.82 14.37
C ASN A 232 7.69 23.44 14.68
N VAL A 233 6.59 22.70 14.48
CA VAL A 233 5.24 23.09 14.88
C VAL A 233 5.05 22.75 16.35
N SER A 234 4.40 23.61 17.13
CA SER A 234 4.14 23.30 18.55
C SER A 234 3.11 22.16 18.65
N PHE A 235 3.16 21.42 19.77
CA PHE A 235 2.19 20.34 20.03
C PHE A 235 0.74 20.85 19.99
N ASP A 236 0.46 22.00 20.62
CA ASP A 236 -0.87 22.59 20.67
C ASP A 236 -1.41 22.99 19.29
N GLU A 237 -0.52 23.37 18.39
CA GLU A 237 -0.87 23.71 17.01
C GLU A 237 -1.06 22.45 16.15
N ALA A 238 -0.18 21.47 16.29
CA ALA A 238 -0.29 20.21 15.57
C ALA A 238 -1.51 19.36 16.00
N PHE A 239 -1.97 19.56 17.25
CA PHE A 239 -3.13 18.84 17.80
C PHE A 239 -4.48 19.48 17.43
N LYS A 240 -4.52 20.75 17.09
CA LYS A 240 -5.75 21.45 16.68
C LYS A 240 -6.14 21.13 15.25
#